data_95520d371768a9ce5d23966ff8b1e971
#
_entry.id   95520d371768a9ce5d23966ff8b1e971
#
_cell.length_a   1.000
_cell.length_b   1.000
_cell.length_c   1.000
_cell.angle_alpha   90.00
_cell.angle_beta   90.00
_cell.angle_gamma   90.00
#
_symmetry.space_group_name_H-M   'P 1'
#
loop_
_entity.id
_entity.type
_entity.pdbx_description
1 polymer ?
#
loop_
_entity_poly.entity_id
_entity_poly.type
_entity_poly.pdbx_seq_one_letter_code
_entity_poly.pdbx_strand_id
1 'polypeptide(L)'
;MKAVKGVRIYRMEFPDGWGEMRAHAVMDGVTLVFNDFHTAFGIQEEGRCPGQVEINHCQAGRFECTMPDGRTAWLGPCDFAVSDMGRPPVESRFTQGLYQGISLVLDVRRASCALRQMLGEEAPQLAALFGALLMPCSFLLLRCEPKIQHIFSELYQAPEAGQNAYFRLKTAELMLFLKERKSSLQRAGGFYYGMDRGRRVQEMGQRLTADLRVRLPIAQLAGEYGIGVSTVKKYFRQMYGESPYAYLKRRRMEEAAFLLDTDGGSVTEIAAAVGYQNASKFSAAFRDIYGMSPLEYKKRSCLEQNARLE
;
A
#
# COMPACT_ATOMS: atom_id res chain seq x y z
N MET A 1 -1.85 -22.17 -13.43
CA MET A 1 -3.13 -21.87 -12.75
C MET A 1 -3.62 -23.13 -12.04
N LYS A 2 -3.63 -23.16 -10.70
CA LYS A 2 -4.20 -24.29 -9.94
C LYS A 2 -5.55 -23.83 -9.38
N ALA A 3 -6.63 -24.54 -9.70
CA ALA A 3 -7.95 -24.28 -9.14
C ALA A 3 -8.17 -25.25 -7.97
N VAL A 4 -8.31 -24.72 -6.76
CA VAL A 4 -8.80 -25.47 -5.61
C VAL A 4 -10.24 -25.03 -5.40
N LYS A 5 -11.21 -25.96 -5.47
CA LYS A 5 -12.68 -25.73 -5.28
C LYS A 5 -13.12 -24.27 -5.09
N GLY A 6 -13.37 -23.52 -6.20
CA GLY A 6 -13.92 -22.16 -6.16
C GLY A 6 -12.92 -21.02 -5.95
N VAL A 7 -11.63 -21.30 -5.79
CA VAL A 7 -10.55 -20.30 -5.64
C VAL A 7 -9.65 -20.35 -6.86
N ARG A 8 -9.38 -19.19 -7.47
CA ARG A 8 -8.38 -19.04 -8.53
C ARG A 8 -7.13 -18.41 -7.95
N ILE A 9 -5.97 -19.01 -8.18
CA ILE A 9 -4.68 -18.50 -7.71
C ILE A 9 -3.88 -18.04 -8.93
N TYR A 10 -3.43 -16.79 -8.87
CA TYR A 10 -2.56 -16.17 -9.85
C TYR A 10 -1.21 -15.91 -9.18
N ARG A 11 -0.14 -16.42 -9.79
CA ARG A 11 1.23 -16.18 -9.35
C ARG A 11 1.97 -15.42 -10.41
N MET A 12 2.73 -14.42 -9.99
CA MET A 12 3.50 -13.53 -10.85
C MET A 12 4.92 -13.45 -10.31
N GLU A 13 5.88 -13.48 -11.24
CA GLU A 13 7.29 -13.25 -10.96
C GLU A 13 7.66 -11.85 -11.44
N PHE A 14 8.45 -11.14 -10.63
CA PHE A 14 8.95 -9.80 -10.92
C PHE A 14 10.48 -9.82 -10.83
N PRO A 15 11.19 -8.85 -11.45
CA PRO A 15 12.66 -8.80 -11.39
C PRO A 15 13.25 -8.75 -9.98
N ASP A 16 12.49 -8.23 -9.00
CA ASP A 16 12.90 -8.04 -7.60
C ASP A 16 12.10 -8.88 -6.60
N GLY A 17 11.22 -9.79 -7.07
CA GLY A 17 10.41 -10.59 -6.16
C GLY A 17 9.25 -11.32 -6.82
N TRP A 18 8.15 -11.46 -6.09
CA TRP A 18 6.99 -12.24 -6.53
C TRP A 18 5.68 -11.64 -6.03
N GLY A 19 4.57 -12.09 -6.63
CA GLY A 19 3.21 -11.77 -6.18
C GLY A 19 2.26 -12.95 -6.29
N GLU A 20 1.29 -13.01 -5.38
CA GLU A 20 0.20 -13.97 -5.42
C GLU A 20 -1.15 -13.28 -5.20
N MET A 21 -2.13 -13.63 -6.02
CA MET A 21 -3.52 -13.21 -5.87
C MET A 21 -4.40 -14.44 -5.71
N ARG A 22 -5.19 -14.50 -4.64
CA ARG A 22 -6.17 -15.58 -4.41
C ARG A 22 -7.58 -15.02 -4.55
N ALA A 23 -8.24 -15.33 -5.67
CA ALA A 23 -9.55 -14.82 -6.03
C ALA A 23 -10.67 -15.81 -5.69
N HIS A 24 -11.62 -15.38 -4.88
CA HIS A 24 -12.79 -16.12 -4.43
C HIS A 24 -14.05 -15.54 -5.10
N ALA A 25 -14.79 -16.36 -5.84
CA ALA A 25 -16.11 -15.98 -6.35
C ALA A 25 -17.10 -15.98 -5.18
N VAL A 26 -17.47 -14.79 -4.69
CA VAL A 26 -18.34 -14.62 -3.50
C VAL A 26 -19.80 -14.81 -3.85
N MET A 27 -20.28 -14.08 -4.84
CA MET A 27 -21.63 -14.17 -5.43
C MET A 27 -21.58 -13.65 -6.87
N ASP A 28 -22.71 -13.70 -7.57
CA ASP A 28 -22.75 -13.21 -8.95
C ASP A 28 -22.32 -11.74 -9.02
N GLY A 29 -21.35 -11.45 -9.89
CA GLY A 29 -20.76 -10.13 -10.05
C GLY A 29 -19.86 -9.66 -8.90
N VAL A 30 -19.48 -10.52 -7.94
CA VAL A 30 -18.59 -10.15 -6.82
C VAL A 30 -17.47 -11.16 -6.66
N THR A 31 -16.25 -10.67 -6.72
CA THR A 31 -15.01 -11.44 -6.48
C THR A 31 -14.21 -10.78 -5.36
N LEU A 32 -13.81 -11.55 -4.35
CA LEU A 32 -12.91 -11.12 -3.29
C LEU A 32 -11.53 -11.68 -3.58
N VAL A 33 -10.50 -10.82 -3.53
CA VAL A 33 -9.12 -11.17 -3.88
C VAL A 33 -8.21 -10.84 -2.71
N PHE A 34 -7.50 -11.84 -2.22
CA PHE A 34 -6.38 -11.63 -1.31
C PHE A 34 -5.13 -11.38 -2.14
N ASN A 35 -4.48 -10.26 -1.88
CA ASN A 35 -3.28 -9.79 -2.57
C ASN A 35 -2.08 -9.94 -1.63
N ASP A 36 -0.99 -10.53 -2.14
CA ASP A 36 0.27 -10.68 -1.42
C ASP A 36 1.44 -10.48 -2.41
N PHE A 37 2.05 -9.31 -2.35
CA PHE A 37 3.11 -8.87 -3.26
C PHE A 37 4.37 -8.53 -2.48
N HIS A 38 5.48 -9.17 -2.86
CA HIS A 38 6.83 -8.95 -2.37
C HIS A 38 7.71 -8.44 -3.51
N THR A 39 7.47 -7.22 -3.94
CA THR A 39 8.14 -6.54 -5.07
C THR A 39 7.88 -5.04 -4.99
N ALA A 40 8.76 -4.21 -5.58
CA ALA A 40 8.52 -2.78 -5.77
C ALA A 40 7.70 -2.48 -7.05
N PHE A 41 7.61 -3.44 -7.98
CA PHE A 41 6.83 -3.29 -9.21
C PHE A 41 5.34 -3.42 -8.92
N GLY A 42 4.54 -2.50 -9.46
CA GLY A 42 3.08 -2.58 -9.42
C GLY A 42 2.53 -3.49 -10.51
N ILE A 43 1.25 -3.80 -10.41
CA ILE A 43 0.51 -4.51 -11.44
C ILE A 43 0.07 -3.48 -12.49
N GLN A 44 0.36 -3.76 -13.76
CA GLN A 44 -0.29 -3.05 -14.85
C GLN A 44 -1.60 -3.75 -15.18
N GLU A 45 -2.70 -3.06 -14.95
CA GLU A 45 -4.01 -3.56 -15.38
C GLU A 45 -4.11 -3.43 -16.90
N GLU A 46 -4.09 -4.55 -17.60
CA GLU A 46 -4.35 -4.60 -19.04
C GLU A 46 -5.86 -4.47 -19.28
N GLY A 47 -6.28 -3.26 -19.66
CA GLY A 47 -7.63 -3.00 -20.14
C GLY A 47 -8.51 -2.20 -19.19
N ARG A 48 -9.56 -1.62 -19.80
CA ARG A 48 -10.62 -0.92 -19.08
C ARG A 48 -11.77 -1.88 -18.86
N CYS A 49 -12.32 -1.90 -17.65
CA CYS A 49 -13.49 -2.69 -17.28
C CYS A 49 -14.68 -1.77 -16.93
N PRO A 50 -15.38 -1.19 -17.92
CA PRO A 50 -16.50 -0.30 -17.66
C PRO A 50 -17.60 -1.00 -16.86
N GLY A 51 -18.16 -0.31 -15.88
CA GLY A 51 -19.20 -0.85 -15.02
C GLY A 51 -18.70 -1.76 -13.90
N GLN A 52 -17.37 -1.91 -13.76
CA GLN A 52 -16.76 -2.55 -12.61
C GLN A 52 -16.17 -1.51 -11.65
N VAL A 53 -16.24 -1.82 -10.36
CA VAL A 53 -15.67 -1.05 -9.27
C VAL A 53 -14.79 -1.97 -8.44
N GLU A 54 -13.60 -1.50 -8.09
CA GLU A 54 -12.74 -2.15 -7.12
C GLU A 54 -12.81 -1.41 -5.79
N ILE A 55 -12.95 -2.17 -4.73
CA ILE A 55 -12.77 -1.71 -3.35
C ILE A 55 -11.51 -2.37 -2.83
N ASN A 56 -10.54 -1.57 -2.42
CA ASN A 56 -9.22 -2.03 -2.00
C ASN A 56 -8.94 -1.61 -0.56
N HIS A 57 -8.52 -2.56 0.29
CA HIS A 57 -8.09 -2.34 1.66
C HIS A 57 -6.66 -2.82 1.84
N CYS A 58 -5.79 -1.93 2.31
CA CYS A 58 -4.39 -2.26 2.59
C CYS A 58 -4.24 -2.78 4.02
N GLN A 59 -3.67 -3.98 4.18
CA GLN A 59 -3.31 -4.57 5.46
C GLN A 59 -1.88 -4.22 5.87
N ALA A 60 -0.94 -4.38 4.93
CA ALA A 60 0.48 -4.12 5.15
C ALA A 60 1.15 -3.62 3.88
N GLY A 61 2.30 -2.95 4.04
CA GLY A 61 3.04 -2.39 2.93
C GLY A 61 2.40 -1.12 2.38
N ARG A 62 2.62 -0.86 1.08
CA ARG A 62 2.13 0.37 0.45
C ARG A 62 1.92 0.20 -1.04
N PHE A 63 0.74 0.63 -1.50
CA PHE A 63 0.38 0.74 -2.90
C PHE A 63 0.34 2.21 -3.31
N GLU A 64 1.00 2.55 -4.41
CA GLU A 64 0.96 3.85 -5.06
C GLU A 64 0.36 3.69 -6.45
N CYS A 65 -0.55 4.59 -6.83
CA CYS A 65 -1.11 4.62 -8.16
C CYS A 65 -1.23 6.05 -8.70
N THR A 66 -1.00 6.22 -10.00
CA THR A 66 -1.19 7.48 -10.72
C THR A 66 -2.41 7.34 -11.63
N MET A 67 -3.39 8.23 -11.44
CA MET A 67 -4.63 8.25 -12.20
C MET A 67 -4.43 8.91 -13.57
N PRO A 68 -5.33 8.67 -14.56
CA PRO A 68 -5.22 9.26 -15.89
C PRO A 68 -5.19 10.81 -15.93
N ASP A 69 -5.72 11.46 -14.90
CA ASP A 69 -5.67 12.92 -14.73
C ASP A 69 -4.37 13.40 -14.07
N GLY A 70 -3.41 12.48 -13.88
CA GLY A 70 -2.09 12.71 -13.31
C GLY A 70 -2.05 12.86 -11.79
N ARG A 71 -3.18 12.67 -11.10
CA ARG A 71 -3.20 12.65 -9.63
C ARG A 71 -2.66 11.32 -9.13
N THR A 72 -1.88 11.38 -8.06
CA THR A 72 -1.31 10.20 -7.42
C THR A 72 -2.00 9.94 -6.08
N ALA A 73 -2.32 8.69 -5.80
CA ALA A 73 -2.87 8.22 -4.55
C ALA A 73 -1.96 7.15 -3.93
N TRP A 74 -1.94 7.09 -2.59
CA TRP A 74 -1.18 6.09 -1.83
C TRP A 74 -2.10 5.43 -0.80
N LEU A 75 -2.12 4.11 -0.83
CA LEU A 75 -2.73 3.29 0.20
C LEU A 75 -1.63 2.74 1.11
N GLY A 76 -1.74 3.00 2.39
CA GLY A 76 -0.95 2.36 3.43
C GLY A 76 -1.81 1.50 4.34
N PRO A 77 -1.23 0.90 5.39
CA PRO A 77 -1.99 0.07 6.33
C PRO A 77 -3.22 0.81 6.89
N CYS A 78 -4.34 0.11 6.92
CA CYS A 78 -5.65 0.62 7.32
C CYS A 78 -6.34 1.56 6.32
N ASP A 79 -5.74 1.86 5.17
CA ASP A 79 -6.40 2.67 4.15
C ASP A 79 -7.37 1.83 3.33
N PHE A 80 -8.42 2.51 2.88
CA PHE A 80 -9.49 1.95 2.07
C PHE A 80 -9.68 2.83 0.82
N ALA A 81 -9.75 2.22 -0.34
CA ALA A 81 -10.00 2.93 -1.59
C ALA A 81 -11.17 2.31 -2.35
N VAL A 82 -11.87 3.14 -3.12
CA VAL A 82 -12.85 2.73 -4.12
C VAL A 82 -12.43 3.33 -5.45
N SER A 83 -12.32 2.51 -6.49
CA SER A 83 -11.89 2.92 -7.82
C SER A 83 -12.83 2.45 -8.92
N ASP A 84 -13.01 3.28 -9.94
CA ASP A 84 -13.69 2.95 -11.19
C ASP A 84 -12.71 2.20 -12.12
N MET A 85 -12.93 0.92 -12.33
CA MET A 85 -12.10 0.09 -13.21
C MET A 85 -12.30 0.43 -14.71
N GLY A 86 -13.28 1.24 -15.05
CA GLY A 86 -13.43 1.84 -16.39
C GLY A 86 -12.39 2.96 -16.63
N ARG A 87 -11.76 3.45 -15.56
CA ARG A 87 -10.69 4.47 -15.58
C ARG A 87 -9.54 4.06 -14.66
N PRO A 88 -8.87 2.93 -14.97
CA PRO A 88 -7.81 2.41 -14.13
C PRO A 88 -6.62 3.39 -14.02
N PRO A 89 -5.78 3.23 -13.01
CA PRO A 89 -4.50 3.94 -12.92
C PRO A 89 -3.66 3.72 -14.18
N VAL A 90 -2.89 4.72 -14.58
CA VAL A 90 -1.92 4.61 -15.69
C VAL A 90 -0.60 4.00 -15.25
N GLU A 91 -0.32 4.06 -13.95
CA GLU A 91 0.86 3.47 -13.32
C GLU A 91 0.54 3.06 -11.89
N SER A 92 1.11 1.94 -11.44
CA SER A 92 1.06 1.52 -10.05
C SER A 92 2.40 0.97 -9.58
N ARG A 93 2.68 1.06 -8.26
CA ARG A 93 3.91 0.58 -7.62
C ARG A 93 3.67 0.17 -6.17
N PHE A 94 4.50 -0.75 -5.68
CA PHE A 94 4.57 -1.12 -4.26
C PHE A 94 5.83 -0.51 -3.66
N THR A 95 5.77 0.76 -3.26
CA THR A 95 6.93 1.61 -2.93
C THR A 95 7.79 1.15 -1.74
N GLN A 96 7.33 0.17 -0.98
CA GLN A 96 8.08 -0.45 0.13
C GLN A 96 8.52 -1.88 -0.17
N GLY A 97 8.38 -2.34 -1.43
CA GLY A 97 8.67 -3.74 -1.79
C GLY A 97 7.70 -4.75 -1.18
N LEU A 98 6.60 -4.29 -0.59
CA LEU A 98 5.57 -5.10 0.04
C LEU A 98 4.20 -4.47 -0.16
N TYR A 99 3.23 -5.30 -0.50
CA TYR A 99 1.81 -4.96 -0.44
C TYR A 99 0.98 -6.19 -0.10
N GLN A 100 0.23 -6.12 1.00
CA GLN A 100 -0.75 -7.13 1.37
C GLN A 100 -2.10 -6.45 1.59
N GLY A 101 -3.16 -7.04 1.04
CA GLY A 101 -4.48 -6.44 1.11
C GLY A 101 -5.59 -7.32 0.60
N ILE A 102 -6.81 -6.82 0.68
CA ILE A 102 -7.99 -7.42 0.07
C ILE A 102 -8.56 -6.45 -0.94
N SER A 103 -8.81 -6.93 -2.17
CA SER A 103 -9.61 -6.26 -3.18
C SER A 103 -10.97 -6.94 -3.30
N LEU A 104 -12.04 -6.15 -3.34
CA LEU A 104 -13.39 -6.60 -3.66
C LEU A 104 -13.75 -6.00 -5.03
N VAL A 105 -13.80 -6.84 -6.06
CA VAL A 105 -14.14 -6.45 -7.43
C VAL A 105 -15.62 -6.72 -7.66
N LEU A 106 -16.36 -5.68 -8.09
CA LEU A 106 -17.80 -5.74 -8.32
C LEU A 106 -18.13 -5.36 -9.76
N ASP A 107 -18.80 -6.26 -10.48
CA ASP A 107 -19.64 -5.88 -11.62
C ASP A 107 -20.91 -5.22 -11.04
N VAL A 108 -21.03 -3.92 -11.18
CA VAL A 108 -22.08 -3.12 -10.50
C VAL A 108 -23.48 -3.62 -10.80
N ARG A 109 -23.77 -4.04 -12.04
CA ARG A 109 -25.08 -4.53 -12.45
C ARG A 109 -25.39 -5.91 -11.86
N ARG A 110 -24.47 -6.86 -12.02
CA ARG A 110 -24.64 -8.24 -11.53
C ARG A 110 -24.67 -8.29 -10.01
N ALA A 111 -23.73 -7.57 -9.35
CA ALA A 111 -23.68 -7.46 -7.89
C ALA A 111 -24.95 -6.82 -7.29
N SER A 112 -25.54 -5.82 -7.98
CA SER A 112 -26.83 -5.24 -7.55
C SER A 112 -27.96 -6.28 -7.55
N CYS A 113 -28.02 -7.14 -8.56
CA CYS A 113 -29.02 -8.22 -8.61
C CYS A 113 -28.82 -9.23 -7.48
N ALA A 114 -27.57 -9.66 -7.26
CA ALA A 114 -27.23 -10.62 -6.20
C ALA A 114 -27.51 -10.08 -4.79
N LEU A 115 -27.15 -8.82 -4.53
CA LEU A 115 -27.45 -8.17 -3.25
C LEU A 115 -28.96 -7.97 -3.03
N ARG A 116 -29.74 -7.65 -4.07
CA ARG A 116 -31.19 -7.55 -3.97
C ARG A 116 -31.85 -8.88 -3.64
N GLN A 117 -31.35 -9.98 -4.18
CA GLN A 117 -31.81 -11.33 -3.80
C GLN A 117 -31.52 -11.66 -2.34
N MET A 118 -30.42 -11.16 -1.78
CA MET A 118 -29.99 -11.42 -0.41
C MET A 118 -30.67 -10.50 0.61
N LEU A 119 -30.83 -9.20 0.29
CA LEU A 119 -31.23 -8.15 1.24
C LEU A 119 -32.63 -7.56 0.94
N GLY A 120 -33.28 -8.00 -0.13
CA GLY A 120 -34.59 -7.45 -0.54
C GLY A 120 -34.52 -5.95 -0.83
N GLU A 121 -35.50 -5.20 -0.34
CA GLU A 121 -35.60 -3.74 -0.53
C GLU A 121 -34.52 -2.93 0.19
N GLU A 122 -33.85 -3.53 1.18
CA GLU A 122 -32.74 -2.89 1.90
C GLU A 122 -31.45 -2.83 1.08
N ALA A 123 -31.35 -3.58 -0.01
CA ALA A 123 -30.18 -3.61 -0.85
C ALA A 123 -29.82 -2.20 -1.37
N PRO A 124 -28.54 -1.81 -1.33
CA PRO A 124 -28.11 -0.54 -1.91
C PRO A 124 -28.22 -0.57 -3.43
N GLN A 125 -28.63 0.55 -4.00
CA GLN A 125 -28.54 0.77 -5.46
C GLN A 125 -27.07 1.09 -5.81
N LEU A 126 -26.29 0.07 -6.15
CA LEU A 126 -24.82 0.21 -6.30
C LEU A 126 -24.44 1.25 -7.36
N ALA A 127 -25.18 1.35 -8.47
CA ALA A 127 -24.88 2.35 -9.50
C ALA A 127 -25.00 3.79 -8.95
N ALA A 128 -26.03 4.07 -8.17
CA ALA A 128 -26.23 5.38 -7.53
C ALA A 128 -25.26 5.60 -6.37
N LEU A 129 -24.89 4.53 -5.64
CA LEU A 129 -23.93 4.58 -4.55
C LEU A 129 -22.53 4.94 -5.09
N PHE A 130 -22.00 4.13 -6.00
CA PHE A 130 -20.66 4.33 -6.55
C PHE A 130 -20.57 5.56 -7.45
N GLY A 131 -21.64 5.85 -8.23
CA GLY A 131 -21.72 7.10 -8.99
C GLY A 131 -21.55 8.33 -8.10
N ALA A 132 -22.15 8.32 -6.90
CA ALA A 132 -22.00 9.42 -5.96
C ALA A 132 -20.61 9.42 -5.24
N LEU A 133 -20.09 8.25 -4.84
CA LEU A 133 -18.81 8.15 -4.14
C LEU A 133 -17.62 8.51 -5.06
N LEU A 134 -17.72 8.22 -6.35
CA LEU A 134 -16.66 8.42 -7.33
C LEU A 134 -16.77 9.75 -8.12
N MET A 135 -17.74 10.60 -7.81
CA MET A 135 -17.85 11.93 -8.39
C MET A 135 -17.15 12.99 -7.53
N PRO A 136 -16.41 13.94 -8.15
CA PRO A 136 -16.10 14.10 -9.58
C PRO A 136 -14.91 13.25 -10.05
N CYS A 137 -14.35 12.45 -9.16
CA CYS A 137 -13.13 11.69 -9.37
C CYS A 137 -13.44 10.21 -9.50
N SER A 138 -12.72 9.48 -10.34
CA SER A 138 -12.87 8.01 -10.49
C SER A 138 -12.26 7.19 -9.34
N PHE A 139 -11.87 7.86 -8.25
CA PHE A 139 -11.18 7.26 -7.11
C PHE A 139 -11.55 7.96 -5.81
N LEU A 140 -11.85 7.20 -4.76
CA LEU A 140 -12.09 7.66 -3.40
C LEU A 140 -11.09 6.99 -2.46
N LEU A 141 -10.43 7.76 -1.60
CA LEU A 141 -9.52 7.24 -0.58
C LEU A 141 -9.98 7.67 0.81
N LEU A 142 -10.07 6.73 1.72
CA LEU A 142 -10.41 6.91 3.12
C LEU A 142 -9.30 6.41 4.02
N ARG A 143 -8.96 7.18 5.05
CA ARG A 143 -7.91 6.84 6.02
C ARG A 143 -8.52 6.22 7.27
N CYS A 144 -8.13 4.99 7.58
CA CYS A 144 -8.37 4.34 8.88
C CYS A 144 -9.82 4.51 9.42
N GLU A 145 -10.84 4.28 8.59
CA GLU A 145 -12.23 4.31 9.05
C GLU A 145 -12.50 3.08 9.95
N PRO A 146 -12.83 3.25 11.25
CA PRO A 146 -12.85 2.14 12.21
C PRO A 146 -13.81 1.01 11.83
N LYS A 147 -15.00 1.32 11.29
CA LYS A 147 -15.97 0.30 10.90
C LYS A 147 -15.49 -0.51 9.70
N ILE A 148 -14.84 0.14 8.75
CA ILE A 148 -14.21 -0.53 7.60
C ILE A 148 -13.09 -1.45 8.08
N GLN A 149 -12.24 -0.96 9.00
CA GLN A 149 -11.18 -1.77 9.63
C GLN A 149 -11.73 -3.03 10.27
N HIS A 150 -12.83 -2.92 11.03
CA HIS A 150 -13.47 -4.05 11.65
C HIS A 150 -13.94 -5.09 10.60
N ILE A 151 -14.65 -4.65 9.56
CA ILE A 151 -15.14 -5.54 8.49
C ILE A 151 -13.98 -6.29 7.82
N PHE A 152 -12.90 -5.57 7.46
CA PHE A 152 -11.77 -6.20 6.80
C PHE A 152 -10.93 -7.07 7.73
N SER A 153 -10.78 -6.71 9.01
CA SER A 153 -10.09 -7.57 9.99
C SER A 153 -10.74 -8.94 10.11
N GLU A 154 -12.08 -9.00 10.07
CA GLU A 154 -12.81 -10.24 10.08
C GLU A 154 -12.72 -11.01 8.76
N LEU A 155 -12.64 -10.32 7.61
CA LEU A 155 -12.38 -10.96 6.32
C LEU A 155 -11.01 -11.67 6.28
N TYR A 156 -9.97 -11.04 6.86
CA TYR A 156 -8.64 -11.66 6.98
C TYR A 156 -8.63 -12.89 7.90
N GLN A 157 -9.54 -12.94 8.89
CA GLN A 157 -9.64 -14.02 9.87
C GLN A 157 -10.78 -15.01 9.56
N ALA A 158 -11.36 -14.92 8.35
CA ALA A 158 -12.51 -15.74 7.99
C ALA A 158 -12.19 -17.25 8.11
N PRO A 159 -13.05 -18.04 8.79
CA PRO A 159 -12.83 -19.46 8.98
C PRO A 159 -12.88 -20.21 7.64
N GLU A 160 -12.06 -21.26 7.47
CA GLU A 160 -12.08 -22.06 6.23
C GLU A 160 -13.45 -22.73 5.99
N ALA A 161 -14.07 -23.24 7.06
CA ALA A 161 -15.41 -23.83 6.99
C ALA A 161 -16.46 -22.71 6.83
N GLY A 162 -17.22 -22.77 5.74
CA GLY A 162 -18.25 -21.77 5.43
C GLY A 162 -17.72 -20.42 4.94
N GLN A 163 -16.46 -20.32 4.59
CA GLN A 163 -15.77 -19.10 4.22
C GLN A 163 -16.54 -18.26 3.20
N ASN A 164 -17.10 -18.89 2.17
CA ASN A 164 -17.83 -18.14 1.11
C ASN A 164 -19.12 -17.51 1.65
N ALA A 165 -19.86 -18.19 2.56
CA ALA A 165 -21.04 -17.58 3.20
C ALA A 165 -20.63 -16.37 4.05
N TYR A 166 -19.51 -16.50 4.76
CA TYR A 166 -18.94 -15.42 5.57
C TYR A 166 -18.55 -14.21 4.69
N PHE A 167 -17.89 -14.44 3.56
CA PHE A 167 -17.54 -13.38 2.60
C PHE A 167 -18.78 -12.68 2.05
N ARG A 168 -19.87 -13.42 1.78
CA ARG A 168 -21.15 -12.82 1.35
C ARG A 168 -21.72 -11.88 2.40
N LEU A 169 -21.77 -12.32 3.68
CA LEU A 169 -22.27 -11.51 4.79
C LEU A 169 -21.43 -10.23 4.97
N LYS A 170 -20.10 -10.34 4.94
CA LYS A 170 -19.22 -9.18 5.11
C LYS A 170 -19.27 -8.23 3.90
N THR A 171 -19.43 -8.76 2.69
CA THR A 171 -19.68 -7.93 1.51
C THR A 171 -20.99 -7.15 1.65
N ALA A 172 -22.06 -7.80 2.07
CA ALA A 172 -23.35 -7.13 2.30
C ALA A 172 -23.27 -6.07 3.41
N GLU A 173 -22.61 -6.38 4.53
CA GLU A 173 -22.35 -5.43 5.62
C GLU A 173 -21.60 -4.19 5.11
N LEU A 174 -20.55 -4.39 4.33
CA LEU A 174 -19.78 -3.30 3.74
C LEU A 174 -20.64 -2.42 2.82
N MET A 175 -21.45 -3.02 1.96
CA MET A 175 -22.33 -2.27 1.05
C MET A 175 -23.40 -1.47 1.79
N LEU A 176 -23.99 -2.01 2.87
CA LEU A 176 -24.94 -1.30 3.73
C LEU A 176 -24.26 -0.13 4.45
N PHE A 177 -23.07 -0.34 4.99
CA PHE A 177 -22.27 0.71 5.64
C PHE A 177 -21.96 1.86 4.66
N LEU A 178 -21.53 1.55 3.44
CA LEU A 178 -21.25 2.55 2.42
C LEU A 178 -22.52 3.32 2.00
N LYS A 179 -23.68 2.64 1.91
CA LYS A 179 -25.00 3.26 1.64
C LYS A 179 -25.34 4.30 2.71
N GLU A 180 -25.26 3.91 3.98
CA GLU A 180 -25.60 4.75 5.13
C GLU A 180 -24.67 5.96 5.24
N ARG A 181 -23.37 5.75 5.05
CA ARG A 181 -22.33 6.77 5.24
C ARG A 181 -22.00 7.57 3.99
N LYS A 182 -22.65 7.34 2.86
CA LYS A 182 -22.33 7.94 1.56
C LYS A 182 -22.01 9.45 1.63
N SER A 183 -22.88 10.25 2.23
CA SER A 183 -22.69 11.71 2.31
C SER A 183 -21.52 12.14 3.21
N SER A 184 -21.22 11.38 4.28
CA SER A 184 -20.08 11.66 5.13
C SER A 184 -18.78 11.23 4.47
N LEU A 185 -18.78 10.10 3.76
CA LEU A 185 -17.63 9.58 3.05
C LEU A 185 -17.23 10.48 1.88
N GLN A 186 -18.18 11.04 1.15
CA GLN A 186 -17.94 12.04 0.11
C GLN A 186 -17.22 13.29 0.65
N ARG A 187 -17.58 13.75 1.86
CA ARG A 187 -16.92 14.90 2.51
C ARG A 187 -15.55 14.55 3.09
N ALA A 188 -15.38 13.32 3.58
CA ALA A 188 -14.12 12.83 4.14
C ALA A 188 -13.15 12.36 3.05
N GLY A 189 -13.68 11.85 1.94
CA GLY A 189 -12.91 11.36 0.81
C GLY A 189 -12.35 12.51 -0.02
N GLY A 190 -11.06 12.52 -0.22
CA GLY A 190 -10.43 13.56 -1.04
C GLY A 190 -8.98 13.82 -0.66
N PHE A 191 -8.21 12.82 -0.29
CA PHE A 191 -6.75 12.96 -0.24
C PHE A 191 -6.11 12.61 -1.59
N TYR A 192 -6.57 13.31 -2.65
CA TYR A 192 -5.75 13.50 -3.82
C TYR A 192 -4.72 14.57 -3.46
N TYR A 193 -3.47 14.20 -3.51
CA TYR A 193 -2.44 15.21 -3.56
C TYR A 193 -2.58 15.90 -4.92
N GLY A 194 -2.84 17.22 -4.93
CA GLY A 194 -2.76 18.00 -6.16
C GLY A 194 -1.44 17.62 -6.83
N MET A 195 -1.46 17.30 -8.14
CA MET A 195 -0.34 16.82 -8.95
C MET A 195 1.01 17.43 -8.56
N ASP A 196 0.99 18.72 -8.28
CA ASP A 196 2.18 19.52 -8.00
C ASP A 196 2.77 19.24 -6.60
N ARG A 197 1.95 19.16 -5.55
CA ARG A 197 2.44 18.98 -4.16
C ARG A 197 2.89 17.55 -3.87
N GLY A 198 2.17 16.55 -4.36
CA GLY A 198 2.55 15.14 -4.21
C GLY A 198 3.87 14.86 -4.92
N ARG A 199 3.98 15.27 -6.19
CA ARG A 199 5.22 15.16 -6.97
C ARG A 199 6.39 15.88 -6.28
N ARG A 200 6.21 17.11 -5.80
CA ARG A 200 7.26 17.84 -5.09
C ARG A 200 7.73 17.10 -3.83
N VAL A 201 6.82 16.51 -3.05
CA VAL A 201 7.20 15.75 -1.86
C VAL A 201 7.89 14.43 -2.23
N GLN A 202 7.53 13.80 -3.33
CA GLN A 202 8.23 12.64 -3.87
C GLN A 202 9.65 13.01 -4.32
N GLU A 203 9.79 14.10 -5.09
CA GLU A 203 11.08 14.65 -5.49
C GLU A 203 11.95 15.02 -4.27
N MET A 204 11.33 15.60 -3.24
CA MET A 204 12.00 15.86 -1.95
C MET A 204 12.49 14.57 -1.27
N GLY A 205 11.71 13.50 -1.32
CA GLY A 205 12.10 12.18 -0.81
C GLY A 205 13.31 11.63 -1.56
N GLN A 206 13.29 11.67 -2.89
CA GLN A 206 14.42 11.28 -3.73
C GLN A 206 15.67 12.15 -3.46
N ARG A 207 15.48 13.47 -3.36
CA ARG A 207 16.56 14.41 -3.06
C ARG A 207 17.17 14.18 -1.68
N LEU A 208 16.33 13.86 -0.68
CA LEU A 208 16.75 13.57 0.69
C LEU A 208 17.64 12.31 0.77
N THR A 209 17.45 11.36 -0.14
CA THR A 209 18.14 10.07 -0.15
C THR A 209 19.15 9.93 -1.31
N ALA A 210 19.31 10.94 -2.18
CA ALA A 210 20.23 10.93 -3.30
C ALA A 210 21.70 10.79 -2.86
N ASP A 211 22.09 11.42 -1.75
CA ASP A 211 23.36 11.20 -1.08
C ASP A 211 23.09 11.05 0.43
N LEU A 212 23.19 9.83 0.93
CA LEU A 212 22.92 9.50 2.32
C LEU A 212 23.92 10.12 3.30
N ARG A 213 25.10 10.56 2.82
CA ARG A 213 26.13 11.22 3.64
C ARG A 213 25.74 12.65 3.99
N VAL A 214 24.96 13.28 3.12
CA VAL A 214 24.55 14.68 3.28
C VAL A 214 23.36 14.79 4.22
N ARG A 215 23.42 15.73 5.15
CA ARG A 215 22.30 16.09 6.00
C ARG A 215 21.62 17.34 5.44
N LEU A 216 20.54 17.15 4.69
CA LEU A 216 19.71 18.25 4.20
C LEU A 216 18.66 18.63 5.26
N PRO A 217 18.65 19.89 5.77
CA PRO A 217 17.61 20.36 6.66
C PRO A 217 16.25 20.38 5.94
N ILE A 218 15.21 19.85 6.57
CA ILE A 218 13.86 19.83 5.98
C ILE A 218 13.34 21.23 5.68
N ALA A 219 13.73 22.24 6.49
CA ALA A 219 13.37 23.64 6.25
C ALA A 219 13.97 24.17 4.93
N GLN A 220 15.22 23.80 4.61
CA GLN A 220 15.86 24.16 3.35
C GLN A 220 15.13 23.49 2.17
N LEU A 221 14.92 22.18 2.21
CA LEU A 221 14.16 21.48 1.20
C LEU A 221 12.76 22.07 1.01
N ALA A 222 12.05 22.33 2.09
CA ALA A 222 10.72 22.95 2.05
C ALA A 222 10.74 24.31 1.32
N GLY A 223 11.76 25.13 1.57
CA GLY A 223 11.97 26.41 0.89
C GLY A 223 12.27 26.24 -0.61
N GLU A 224 13.14 25.31 -0.99
CA GLU A 224 13.50 25.03 -2.41
C GLU A 224 12.26 24.61 -3.22
N TYR A 225 11.34 23.86 -2.61
CA TYR A 225 10.12 23.41 -3.28
C TYR A 225 8.89 24.30 -3.05
N GLY A 226 9.03 25.43 -2.32
CA GLY A 226 7.94 26.36 -2.06
C GLY A 226 6.80 25.75 -1.23
N ILE A 227 7.11 24.84 -0.31
CA ILE A 227 6.14 24.12 0.53
C ILE A 227 6.47 24.41 2.01
N GLY A 228 5.45 24.70 2.84
CA GLY A 228 5.66 24.89 4.27
C GLY A 228 6.10 23.57 4.97
N VAL A 229 7.00 23.67 5.95
CA VAL A 229 7.58 22.53 6.70
C VAL A 229 6.51 21.62 7.30
N SER A 230 5.42 22.18 7.85
CA SER A 230 4.29 21.43 8.38
C SER A 230 3.60 20.59 7.30
N THR A 231 3.42 21.18 6.13
CA THR A 231 2.87 20.51 4.93
C THR A 231 3.78 19.37 4.49
N VAL A 232 5.09 19.59 4.40
CA VAL A 232 6.07 18.55 4.08
C VAL A 232 5.95 17.38 5.06
N LYS A 233 5.99 17.64 6.37
CA LYS A 233 5.86 16.57 7.39
C LYS A 233 4.55 15.80 7.28
N LYS A 234 3.43 16.50 7.02
CA LYS A 234 2.11 15.87 6.82
C LYS A 234 2.14 14.97 5.60
N TYR A 235 2.58 15.47 4.45
CA TYR A 235 2.64 14.72 3.21
C TYR A 235 3.64 13.58 3.26
N PHE A 236 4.80 13.75 3.90
CA PHE A 236 5.77 12.66 4.09
C PHE A 236 5.17 11.51 4.91
N ARG A 237 4.46 11.81 6.01
CA ARG A 237 3.76 10.77 6.77
C ARG A 237 2.69 10.07 5.95
N GLN A 238 1.99 10.80 5.13
CA GLN A 238 0.97 10.25 4.25
C GLN A 238 1.58 9.41 3.12
N MET A 239 2.72 9.84 2.53
CA MET A 239 3.38 9.15 1.42
C MET A 239 4.23 7.97 1.88
N TYR A 240 5.01 8.16 2.93
CA TYR A 240 6.03 7.20 3.37
C TYR A 240 5.69 6.52 4.71
N GLY A 241 4.55 6.86 5.32
CA GLY A 241 4.12 6.32 6.63
C GLY A 241 4.88 6.91 7.82
N GLU A 242 5.92 7.70 7.58
CA GLU A 242 6.88 8.16 8.57
C GLU A 242 7.31 9.62 8.33
N SER A 243 8.00 10.22 9.29
CA SER A 243 8.56 11.56 9.13
C SER A 243 9.75 11.57 8.16
N PRO A 244 10.11 12.72 7.52
CA PRO A 244 11.29 12.80 6.65
C PRO A 244 12.59 12.32 7.30
N TYR A 245 12.77 12.57 8.60
CA TYR A 245 13.96 12.12 9.33
C TYR A 245 13.95 10.62 9.62
N ALA A 246 12.78 10.04 9.94
CA ALA A 246 12.64 8.60 10.14
C ALA A 246 12.88 7.86 8.81
N TYR A 247 12.33 8.39 7.71
CA TYR A 247 12.56 7.89 6.36
C TYR A 247 14.05 7.88 6.00
N LEU A 248 14.76 9.01 6.18
CA LEU A 248 16.22 9.06 5.93
C LEU A 248 17.00 8.11 6.84
N LYS A 249 16.63 8.01 8.13
CA LYS A 249 17.25 7.07 9.08
C LYS A 249 17.09 5.63 8.57
N ARG A 250 15.89 5.23 8.17
CA ARG A 250 15.61 3.89 7.66
C ARG A 250 16.41 3.61 6.38
N ARG A 251 16.41 4.52 5.40
CA ARG A 251 17.17 4.37 4.15
C ARG A 251 18.69 4.23 4.41
N ARG A 252 19.24 4.99 5.38
CA ARG A 252 20.64 4.84 5.80
C ARG A 252 20.94 3.47 6.40
N MET A 253 20.02 2.91 7.17
CA MET A 253 20.19 1.59 7.77
C MET A 253 20.02 0.45 6.78
N GLU A 254 19.12 0.60 5.81
CA GLU A 254 18.97 -0.34 4.68
C GLU A 254 20.26 -0.41 3.86
N GLU A 255 20.83 0.74 3.49
CA GLU A 255 22.11 0.81 2.79
C GLU A 255 23.27 0.26 3.63
N ALA A 256 23.28 0.55 4.93
CA ALA A 256 24.27 0.00 5.83
C ALA A 256 24.20 -1.53 5.92
N ALA A 257 22.99 -2.10 5.98
CA ALA A 257 22.80 -3.55 5.97
C ALA A 257 23.32 -4.17 4.67
N PHE A 258 22.99 -3.56 3.52
CA PHE A 258 23.51 -3.99 2.23
C PHE A 258 25.05 -3.96 2.17
N LEU A 259 25.66 -2.88 2.64
CA LEU A 259 27.13 -2.77 2.69
C LEU A 259 27.76 -3.78 3.67
N LEU A 260 27.11 -4.07 4.80
CA LEU A 260 27.57 -5.09 5.76
C LEU A 260 27.54 -6.50 5.16
N ASP A 261 26.59 -6.76 4.23
CA ASP A 261 26.44 -8.04 3.53
C ASP A 261 27.41 -8.19 2.35
N THR A 262 27.76 -7.09 1.68
CA THR A 262 28.46 -7.12 0.38
C THR A 262 29.87 -6.54 0.44
N ASP A 263 30.14 -5.62 1.38
CA ASP A 263 31.41 -4.93 1.49
C ASP A 263 32.26 -5.46 2.68
N GLY A 264 33.52 -5.78 2.43
CA GLY A 264 34.49 -6.16 3.46
C GLY A 264 34.89 -5.02 4.42
N GLY A 265 34.37 -3.80 4.26
CA GLY A 265 34.67 -2.60 5.04
C GLY A 265 34.41 -2.74 6.54
N SER A 266 35.09 -1.93 7.34
CA SER A 266 34.86 -1.86 8.77
C SER A 266 33.52 -1.20 9.10
N VAL A 267 32.95 -1.51 10.28
CA VAL A 267 31.71 -0.88 10.76
C VAL A 267 31.81 0.65 10.79
N THR A 268 33.00 1.19 11.04
CA THR A 268 33.27 2.64 11.08
C THR A 268 33.23 3.25 9.67
N GLU A 269 33.79 2.59 8.67
CA GLU A 269 33.75 3.02 7.27
C GLU A 269 32.32 2.99 6.74
N ILE A 270 31.57 1.93 7.03
CA ILE A 270 30.17 1.80 6.63
C ILE A 270 29.31 2.89 7.31
N ALA A 271 29.55 3.17 8.62
CA ALA A 271 28.87 4.27 9.30
C ALA A 271 29.10 5.62 8.60
N ALA A 272 30.35 5.89 8.20
CA ALA A 272 30.68 7.12 7.45
C ALA A 272 30.04 7.14 6.06
N ALA A 273 30.03 6.01 5.35
CA ALA A 273 29.43 5.88 4.02
C ALA A 273 27.93 6.19 4.03
N VAL A 274 27.21 5.87 5.13
CA VAL A 274 25.79 6.18 5.29
C VAL A 274 25.51 7.46 6.09
N GLY A 275 26.52 8.34 6.26
CA GLY A 275 26.36 9.68 6.81
C GLY A 275 26.33 9.77 8.33
N TYR A 276 26.91 8.80 9.05
CA TYR A 276 27.13 8.88 10.50
C TYR A 276 28.58 9.19 10.82
N GLN A 277 28.82 10.35 11.46
CA GLN A 277 30.15 10.74 11.96
C GLN A 277 30.54 10.05 13.27
N ASN A 278 29.58 9.40 13.93
CA ASN A 278 29.79 8.75 15.23
C ASN A 278 29.31 7.30 15.18
N ALA A 279 30.25 6.37 15.31
CA ALA A 279 30.00 4.92 15.24
C ALA A 279 29.03 4.42 16.33
N SER A 280 29.04 5.04 17.54
CA SER A 280 28.10 4.64 18.61
C SER A 280 26.67 5.04 18.28
N LYS A 281 26.45 6.25 17.70
CA LYS A 281 25.13 6.69 17.23
C LYS A 281 24.63 5.83 16.06
N PHE A 282 25.55 5.44 15.17
CA PHE A 282 25.24 4.50 14.09
C PHE A 282 24.78 3.15 14.65
N SER A 283 25.58 2.55 15.55
CA SER A 283 25.26 1.25 16.13
C SER A 283 23.94 1.25 16.91
N ALA A 284 23.64 2.33 17.61
CA ALA A 284 22.35 2.50 18.29
C ALA A 284 21.19 2.58 17.28
N ALA A 285 21.34 3.36 16.20
CA ALA A 285 20.34 3.50 15.16
C ALA A 285 20.11 2.19 14.39
N PHE A 286 21.17 1.43 14.15
CA PHE A 286 21.11 0.12 13.49
C PHE A 286 20.38 -0.91 14.36
N ARG A 287 20.75 -0.98 15.65
CA ARG A 287 20.06 -1.87 16.60
C ARG A 287 18.57 -1.56 16.77
N ASP A 288 18.20 -0.29 16.72
CA ASP A 288 16.81 0.15 16.80
C ASP A 288 15.95 -0.39 15.62
N ILE A 289 16.55 -0.61 14.45
CA ILE A 289 15.84 -1.09 13.24
C ILE A 289 15.97 -2.61 13.08
N TYR A 290 17.17 -3.18 13.31
CA TYR A 290 17.46 -4.60 13.05
C TYR A 290 17.48 -5.48 14.30
N GLY A 291 17.30 -4.92 15.49
CA GLY A 291 17.31 -5.65 16.77
C GLY A 291 18.68 -6.13 17.23
N MET A 292 19.73 -5.93 16.43
CA MET A 292 21.12 -6.38 16.73
C MET A 292 22.15 -5.33 16.31
N SER A 293 23.36 -5.42 16.82
CA SER A 293 24.45 -4.50 16.43
C SER A 293 24.94 -4.76 14.99
N PRO A 294 25.55 -3.76 14.32
CA PRO A 294 26.12 -3.94 12.98
C PRO A 294 27.15 -5.08 12.91
N LEU A 295 27.94 -5.27 13.98
CA LEU A 295 28.97 -6.32 14.03
C LEU A 295 28.34 -7.72 14.15
N GLU A 296 27.28 -7.88 14.95
CA GLU A 296 26.50 -9.11 15.05
C GLU A 296 25.81 -9.44 13.72
N TYR A 297 25.24 -8.43 13.07
CA TYR A 297 24.60 -8.57 11.77
C TYR A 297 25.61 -9.06 10.72
N LYS A 298 26.77 -8.42 10.59
CA LYS A 298 27.85 -8.81 9.67
C LYS A 298 28.32 -10.25 9.89
N LYS A 299 28.53 -10.66 11.16
CA LYS A 299 28.92 -12.03 11.49
C LYS A 299 27.86 -13.05 11.07
N ARG A 300 26.59 -12.75 11.30
CA ARG A 300 25.48 -13.62 10.91
C ARG A 300 25.40 -13.78 9.38
N SER A 301 25.48 -12.69 8.64
CA SER A 301 25.47 -12.69 7.18
C SER A 301 26.61 -13.53 6.59
N CYS A 302 27.84 -13.38 7.11
CA CYS A 302 28.97 -14.21 6.67
C CYS A 302 28.76 -15.71 6.92
N LEU A 303 28.13 -16.10 8.03
CA LEU A 303 27.79 -17.50 8.33
C LEU A 303 26.72 -18.05 7.38
N GLU A 304 25.69 -17.27 7.09
CA GLU A 304 24.61 -17.66 6.17
C GLU A 304 25.11 -17.76 4.71
N GLN A 305 26.06 -16.93 4.30
CA GLN A 305 26.69 -17.02 2.96
C GLN A 305 27.58 -18.27 2.84
N ASN A 306 28.39 -18.58 3.84
CA ASN A 306 29.22 -19.77 3.83
C ASN A 306 28.39 -21.06 3.82
N ALA A 307 27.28 -21.11 4.57
CA ALA A 307 26.38 -22.25 4.61
C ALA A 307 25.59 -22.48 3.29
N ARG A 308 25.57 -21.52 2.37
CA ARG A 308 24.97 -21.66 1.03
C ARG A 308 25.95 -22.12 -0.05
N LEU A 309 27.25 -22.11 0.26
CA LEU A 309 28.34 -22.52 -0.64
C LEU A 309 28.81 -23.95 -0.36
N GLU A 310 28.39 -24.57 0.72
CA GLU A 310 28.52 -25.99 1.05
C GLU A 310 27.24 -26.78 0.64
#